data_6a94846232456aafa20cfa6fcac2bbee
#
_entry.id   6a94846232456aafa20cfa6fcac2bbee
#
_cell.length_a   1.000
_cell.length_b   1.000
_cell.length_c   1.000
_cell.angle_alpha   90.00
_cell.angle_beta   90.00
_cell.angle_gamma   90.00
#
_symmetry.space_group_name_H-M   'P 1'
#
loop_
_entity.id
_entity.type
_entity.pdbx_description
1 polymer ?
#
loop_
_entity_poly.entity_id
_entity_poly.type
_entity_poly.pdbx_seq_one_letter_code
_entity_poly.pdbx_strand_id
1 'polypeptide(L)'
;MELILEIWRGSGLYQITGGQAAMLLVCLALLYLGIVKKFEPLLLVTIGFGGLLSNIPGAGIAEPGGLLYLTYEVGITTGAFPLIIFMGVGALTDFGPLLANPRTLFLGAAAQFGIFATLLGALGMTELGVMDFTLKEAAAIGIIGGADGPTAIYVSGMLAPQLLGAIAVAAYSYMALVPIIQPPIMRALTT
;
A
#
# COMPACT_ATOMS: atom_id res chain seq x y z
N MET A 1 -15.81 -26.32 33.38
CA MET A 1 -16.21 -26.23 31.96
C MET A 1 -16.42 -24.77 31.53
N GLU A 2 -17.09 -23.97 32.35
CA GLU A 2 -17.35 -22.54 32.08
C GLU A 2 -16.05 -21.71 31.92
N LEU A 3 -15.08 -21.89 32.80
CA LEU A 3 -13.80 -21.17 32.72
C LEU A 3 -13.04 -21.42 31.41
N ILE A 4 -13.07 -22.65 30.91
CA ILE A 4 -12.44 -23.00 29.62
C ILE A 4 -13.18 -22.34 28.45
N LEU A 5 -14.50 -22.26 28.53
CA LEU A 5 -15.34 -21.60 27.53
C LEU A 5 -15.17 -20.07 27.56
N GLU A 6 -14.98 -19.48 28.73
CA GLU A 6 -14.66 -18.03 28.86
C GLU A 6 -13.29 -17.72 28.26
N ILE A 7 -12.26 -18.52 28.56
CA ILE A 7 -10.92 -18.37 27.97
C ILE A 7 -11.00 -18.53 26.45
N TRP A 8 -11.74 -19.50 25.95
CA TRP A 8 -11.91 -19.71 24.51
C TRP A 8 -12.63 -18.53 23.84
N ARG A 9 -13.73 -18.05 24.41
CA ARG A 9 -14.45 -16.87 23.91
C ARG A 9 -13.64 -15.58 23.98
N GLY A 10 -12.77 -15.44 24.97
CA GLY A 10 -11.83 -14.32 25.09
C GLY A 10 -10.61 -14.44 24.17
N SER A 11 -10.40 -15.58 23.52
CA SER A 11 -9.25 -15.74 22.62
C SER A 11 -9.44 -15.01 21.30
N GLY A 12 -8.36 -14.48 20.74
CA GLY A 12 -8.36 -13.87 19.42
C GLY A 12 -8.80 -14.82 18.29
N LEU A 13 -8.63 -16.14 18.49
CA LEU A 13 -9.08 -17.14 17.52
C LEU A 13 -10.61 -17.21 17.42
N TYR A 14 -11.32 -17.02 18.53
CA TYR A 14 -12.78 -16.99 18.53
C TYR A 14 -13.34 -15.67 17.99
N GLN A 15 -12.62 -14.59 18.20
CA GLN A 15 -13.04 -13.23 17.80
C GLN A 15 -12.66 -12.88 16.36
N ILE A 16 -11.90 -13.73 15.66
CA ILE A 16 -11.43 -13.44 14.31
C ILE A 16 -12.60 -13.31 13.34
N THR A 17 -12.62 -12.19 12.63
CA THR A 17 -13.58 -11.97 11.53
C THR A 17 -13.05 -12.54 10.21
N GLY A 18 -13.95 -12.83 9.26
CA GLY A 18 -13.53 -13.31 7.93
C GLY A 18 -12.58 -12.35 7.21
N GLY A 19 -12.77 -11.04 7.37
CA GLY A 19 -11.90 -10.02 6.82
C GLY A 19 -10.49 -10.04 7.46
N GLN A 20 -10.41 -10.16 8.78
CA GLN A 20 -9.14 -10.29 9.49
C GLN A 20 -8.39 -11.55 9.10
N ALA A 21 -9.09 -12.69 8.99
CA ALA A 21 -8.48 -13.94 8.53
C ALA A 21 -7.90 -13.82 7.11
N ALA A 22 -8.64 -13.20 6.20
CA ALA A 22 -8.16 -12.94 4.84
C ALA A 22 -6.92 -12.05 4.84
N MET A 23 -6.93 -10.95 5.63
CA MET A 23 -5.78 -10.05 5.73
C MET A 23 -4.56 -10.71 6.37
N LEU A 24 -4.74 -11.55 7.38
CA LEU A 24 -3.65 -12.32 7.97
C LEU A 24 -3.00 -13.26 6.93
N LEU A 25 -3.80 -13.93 6.09
CA LEU A 25 -3.28 -14.76 5.00
C LEU A 25 -2.50 -13.93 3.97
N VAL A 26 -3.02 -12.77 3.57
CA VAL A 26 -2.31 -11.83 2.68
C VAL A 26 -0.97 -11.41 3.31
N CYS A 27 -0.96 -11.02 4.58
CA CYS A 27 0.25 -10.61 5.27
C CYS A 27 1.28 -11.74 5.38
N LEU A 28 0.84 -12.98 5.64
CA LEU A 28 1.74 -14.15 5.62
C LEU A 28 2.30 -14.42 4.23
N ALA A 29 1.52 -14.24 3.17
CA ALA A 29 1.98 -14.35 1.80
C ALA A 29 3.04 -13.28 1.48
N LEU A 30 2.83 -12.02 1.90
CA LEU A 30 3.81 -10.95 1.73
C LEU A 30 5.11 -11.25 2.48
N LEU A 31 5.04 -11.73 3.72
CA LEU A 31 6.21 -12.18 4.48
C LEU A 31 6.95 -13.32 3.78
N TYR A 32 6.23 -14.31 3.28
CA TYR A 32 6.83 -15.41 2.51
C TYR A 32 7.57 -14.90 1.27
N LEU A 33 6.94 -14.01 0.50
CA LEU A 33 7.57 -13.40 -0.68
C LEU A 33 8.81 -12.58 -0.31
N GLY A 34 8.75 -11.78 0.74
CA GLY A 34 9.86 -10.97 1.20
C GLY A 34 11.03 -11.80 1.77
N ILE A 35 10.75 -12.78 2.63
CA ILE A 35 11.77 -13.52 3.35
C ILE A 35 12.34 -14.67 2.48
N VAL A 36 11.44 -15.51 1.92
CA VAL A 36 11.85 -16.74 1.22
C VAL A 36 12.23 -16.45 -0.22
N LYS A 37 11.39 -15.65 -0.92
CA LYS A 37 11.63 -15.30 -2.33
C LYS A 37 12.55 -14.10 -2.49
N LYS A 38 12.84 -13.36 -1.41
CA LYS A 38 13.72 -12.18 -1.38
C LYS A 38 13.25 -11.06 -2.34
N PHE A 39 11.95 -10.95 -2.56
CA PHE A 39 11.34 -9.86 -3.33
C PHE A 39 11.21 -8.65 -2.44
N GLU A 40 11.95 -7.59 -2.73
CA GLU A 40 11.92 -6.33 -1.98
C GLU A 40 11.72 -6.51 -0.46
N PRO A 41 12.65 -7.17 0.25
CA PRO A 41 12.45 -7.55 1.66
C PRO A 41 12.13 -6.36 2.56
N LEU A 42 12.73 -5.19 2.27
CA LEU A 42 12.51 -3.97 3.06
C LEU A 42 11.05 -3.50 3.01
N LEU A 43 10.36 -3.70 1.89
CA LEU A 43 8.96 -3.34 1.74
C LEU A 43 8.04 -4.47 2.20
N LEU A 44 8.20 -5.67 1.64
CA LEU A 44 7.24 -6.76 1.89
C LEU A 44 7.25 -7.26 3.32
N VAL A 45 8.42 -7.32 3.97
CA VAL A 45 8.49 -7.78 5.37
C VAL A 45 7.88 -6.74 6.31
N THR A 46 8.15 -5.47 6.10
CA THR A 46 7.59 -4.41 6.96
C THR A 46 6.08 -4.28 6.80
N ILE A 47 5.56 -4.33 5.55
CA ILE A 47 4.13 -4.31 5.26
C ILE A 47 3.44 -5.55 5.84
N GLY A 48 3.99 -6.73 5.57
CA GLY A 48 3.44 -8.00 6.05
C GLY A 48 3.41 -8.06 7.58
N PHE A 49 4.49 -7.64 8.25
CA PHE A 49 4.55 -7.64 9.71
C PHE A 49 3.61 -6.60 10.32
N GLY A 50 3.60 -5.36 9.81
CA GLY A 50 2.66 -4.32 10.25
C GLY A 50 1.20 -4.74 10.05
N GLY A 51 0.90 -5.35 8.90
CA GLY A 51 -0.44 -5.88 8.61
C GLY A 51 -0.83 -7.05 9.53
N LEU A 52 0.09 -7.93 9.92
CA LEU A 52 -0.18 -8.95 10.94
C LEU A 52 -0.55 -8.28 12.26
N LEU A 53 0.28 -7.35 12.76
CA LEU A 53 0.04 -6.69 14.04
C LEU A 53 -1.30 -5.94 14.08
N SER A 54 -1.67 -5.28 12.99
CA SER A 54 -2.93 -4.51 12.91
C SER A 54 -4.18 -5.39 12.81
N ASN A 55 -4.04 -6.65 12.39
CA ASN A 55 -5.16 -7.57 12.19
C ASN A 55 -5.25 -8.68 13.26
N ILE A 56 -4.41 -8.65 14.32
CA ILE A 56 -4.55 -9.57 15.46
C ILE A 56 -5.80 -9.17 16.26
N PRO A 57 -6.83 -10.04 16.35
CA PRO A 57 -8.04 -9.70 17.08
C PRO A 57 -7.78 -9.48 18.58
N GLY A 58 -8.35 -8.41 19.13
CA GLY A 58 -8.26 -8.10 20.56
C GLY A 58 -6.89 -7.66 21.07
N ALA A 59 -5.90 -7.47 20.18
CA ALA A 59 -4.56 -7.05 20.60
C ALA A 59 -4.46 -5.55 20.93
N GLY A 60 -5.38 -4.72 20.44
CA GLY A 60 -5.40 -3.28 20.68
C GLY A 60 -4.23 -2.49 20.10
N ILE A 61 -3.36 -3.12 19.31
CA ILE A 61 -2.11 -2.50 18.82
C ILE A 61 -2.39 -1.35 17.85
N ALA A 62 -3.44 -1.48 17.03
CA ALA A 62 -3.87 -0.47 16.06
C ALA A 62 -5.04 0.40 16.58
N GLU A 63 -5.53 0.14 17.78
CA GLU A 63 -6.61 0.90 18.43
C GLU A 63 -6.05 2.13 19.16
N PRO A 64 -6.89 3.11 19.54
CA PRO A 64 -6.47 4.29 20.28
C PRO A 64 -5.65 3.93 21.53
N GLY A 65 -4.43 4.46 21.61
CA GLY A 65 -3.45 4.14 22.65
C GLY A 65 -2.50 2.99 22.33
N GLY A 66 -2.74 2.22 21.28
CA GLY A 66 -1.84 1.18 20.81
C GLY A 66 -0.60 1.73 20.07
N LEU A 67 0.44 0.92 19.97
CA LEU A 67 1.72 1.33 19.37
C LEU A 67 1.58 1.78 17.92
N LEU A 68 0.85 1.03 17.10
CA LEU A 68 0.64 1.37 15.69
C LEU A 68 -0.23 2.62 15.54
N TYR A 69 -1.25 2.77 16.39
CA TYR A 69 -2.07 3.98 16.43
C TYR A 69 -1.22 5.23 16.74
N LEU A 70 -0.40 5.19 17.78
CA LEU A 70 0.48 6.32 18.12
C LEU A 70 1.48 6.63 17.00
N THR A 71 2.04 5.60 16.37
CA THR A 71 2.96 5.77 15.24
C THR A 71 2.26 6.41 14.04
N TYR A 72 1.01 6.01 13.77
CA TYR A 72 0.17 6.57 12.71
C TYR A 72 -0.16 8.05 13.00
N GLU A 73 -0.62 8.36 14.21
CA GLU A 73 -0.96 9.73 14.62
C GLU A 73 0.24 10.67 14.50
N VAL A 74 1.39 10.28 15.05
CA VAL A 74 2.59 11.12 15.02
C VAL A 74 3.22 11.19 13.63
N GLY A 75 3.22 10.10 12.88
CA GLY A 75 3.95 10.02 11.63
C GLY A 75 3.11 10.39 10.39
N ILE A 76 1.92 9.82 10.31
CA ILE A 76 1.08 9.96 9.09
C ILE A 76 0.13 11.14 9.21
N THR A 77 -0.61 11.25 10.32
CA THR A 77 -1.62 12.30 10.49
C THR A 77 -0.99 13.70 10.52
N THR A 78 0.21 13.84 11.08
CA THR A 78 0.96 15.10 11.03
C THR A 78 1.60 15.39 9.67
N GLY A 79 1.65 14.41 8.77
CA GLY A 79 2.37 14.50 7.50
C GLY A 79 3.90 14.37 7.61
N ALA A 80 4.44 14.12 8.82
CA ALA A 80 5.88 14.07 9.04
C ALA A 80 6.56 12.93 8.25
N PHE A 81 6.02 11.71 8.31
CA PHE A 81 6.61 10.57 7.59
C PHE A 81 6.56 10.75 6.08
N PRO A 82 5.43 11.13 5.43
CA PRO A 82 5.43 11.42 4.01
C PRO A 82 6.50 12.43 3.59
N LEU A 83 6.67 13.52 4.33
CA LEU A 83 7.68 14.53 4.01
C LEU A 83 9.11 13.99 4.15
N ILE A 84 9.41 13.23 5.21
CA ILE A 84 10.73 12.61 5.40
C ILE A 84 11.00 11.58 4.29
N ILE A 85 9.99 10.80 3.89
CA ILE A 85 10.12 9.82 2.81
C ILE A 85 10.41 10.53 1.48
N PHE A 86 9.70 11.61 1.15
CA PHE A 86 9.96 12.41 -0.05
C PHE A 86 11.39 12.97 -0.06
N MET A 87 11.84 13.50 1.07
CA MET A 87 13.20 14.00 1.20
C MET A 87 14.24 12.89 1.02
N GLY A 88 13.99 11.71 1.60
CA GLY A 88 14.85 10.54 1.46
C GLY A 88 14.91 10.03 0.02
N VAL A 89 13.78 9.88 -0.65
CA VAL A 89 13.71 9.48 -2.06
C VAL A 89 14.42 10.51 -2.94
N GLY A 90 14.19 11.80 -2.72
CA GLY A 90 14.86 12.86 -3.45
C GLY A 90 16.39 12.83 -3.29
N ALA A 91 16.88 12.56 -2.08
CA ALA A 91 18.30 12.45 -1.79
C ALA A 91 18.96 11.20 -2.43
N LEU A 92 18.19 10.11 -2.59
CA LEU A 92 18.66 8.86 -3.19
C LEU A 92 18.51 8.85 -4.73
N THR A 93 17.81 9.81 -5.32
CA THR A 93 17.55 9.86 -6.76
C THR A 93 18.84 10.19 -7.53
N ASP A 94 19.22 9.28 -8.42
CA ASP A 94 20.32 9.50 -9.35
C ASP A 94 19.79 10.18 -10.63
N PHE A 95 20.09 11.46 -10.78
CA PHE A 95 19.73 12.26 -11.97
C PHE A 95 20.70 12.08 -13.15
N GLY A 96 21.80 11.34 -12.97
CA GLY A 96 22.82 11.13 -13.99
C GLY A 96 22.25 10.61 -15.32
N PRO A 97 21.45 9.54 -15.34
CA PRO A 97 20.83 9.01 -16.56
C PRO A 97 19.92 10.02 -17.28
N LEU A 98 19.18 10.83 -16.51
CA LEU A 98 18.29 11.87 -17.06
C LEU A 98 19.09 12.99 -17.73
N LEU A 99 20.17 13.42 -17.09
CA LEU A 99 21.06 14.48 -17.63
C LEU A 99 21.82 13.97 -18.86
N ALA A 100 22.24 12.72 -18.86
CA ALA A 100 22.91 12.08 -20.00
C ALA A 100 21.98 11.89 -21.21
N ASN A 101 20.71 11.60 -20.97
CA ASN A 101 19.72 11.41 -22.04
C ASN A 101 18.37 12.07 -21.69
N PRO A 102 18.19 13.36 -21.98
CA PRO A 102 16.97 14.11 -21.66
C PRO A 102 15.68 13.51 -22.25
N ARG A 103 15.76 12.66 -23.26
CA ARG A 103 14.59 11.94 -23.83
C ARG A 103 13.91 11.03 -22.80
N THR A 104 14.62 10.62 -21.76
CA THR A 104 14.05 9.83 -20.67
C THR A 104 12.95 10.57 -19.89
N LEU A 105 12.86 11.91 -20.02
CA LEU A 105 11.70 12.68 -19.52
C LEU A 105 10.37 12.21 -20.07
N PHE A 106 10.32 11.71 -21.31
CA PHE A 106 9.09 11.16 -21.88
C PHE A 106 8.61 9.89 -21.18
N LEU A 107 9.50 9.16 -20.51
CA LEU A 107 9.10 8.00 -19.68
C LEU A 107 8.31 8.47 -18.45
N GLY A 108 8.72 9.60 -17.83
CA GLY A 108 7.95 10.23 -16.76
C GLY A 108 6.57 10.71 -17.24
N ALA A 109 6.51 11.30 -18.43
CA ALA A 109 5.23 11.67 -19.04
C ALA A 109 4.33 10.45 -19.31
N ALA A 110 4.90 9.32 -19.75
CA ALA A 110 4.17 8.07 -19.93
C ALA A 110 3.61 7.52 -18.60
N ALA A 111 4.32 7.69 -17.49
CA ALA A 111 3.83 7.29 -16.16
C ALA A 111 2.56 8.04 -15.76
N GLN A 112 2.38 9.30 -16.19
CA GLN A 112 1.15 10.07 -15.95
C GLN A 112 -0.10 9.40 -16.59
N PHE A 113 0.07 8.70 -17.69
CA PHE A 113 -1.02 7.92 -18.30
C PHE A 113 -1.59 6.90 -17.32
N GLY A 114 -0.74 6.25 -16.52
CA GLY A 114 -1.17 5.31 -15.49
C GLY A 114 -2.10 5.95 -14.45
N ILE A 115 -1.79 7.17 -14.01
CA ILE A 115 -2.62 7.92 -13.06
C ILE A 115 -4.01 8.18 -13.64
N PHE A 116 -4.06 8.76 -14.84
CA PHE A 116 -5.34 9.10 -15.47
C PHE A 116 -6.16 7.85 -15.86
N ALA A 117 -5.50 6.80 -16.35
CA ALA A 117 -6.17 5.54 -16.67
C ALA A 117 -6.79 4.91 -15.41
N THR A 118 -6.09 4.91 -14.29
CA THR A 118 -6.60 4.38 -13.01
C THR A 118 -7.73 5.23 -12.45
N LEU A 119 -7.62 6.57 -12.53
CA LEU A 119 -8.68 7.49 -12.15
C LEU A 119 -9.97 7.23 -12.96
N LEU A 120 -9.84 7.19 -14.29
CA LEU A 120 -10.98 6.92 -15.17
C LEU A 120 -11.55 5.52 -14.97
N GLY A 121 -10.68 4.54 -14.70
CA GLY A 121 -11.11 3.19 -14.36
C GLY A 121 -11.93 3.15 -13.07
N ALA A 122 -11.50 3.84 -12.02
CA ALA A 122 -12.25 3.93 -10.76
C ALA A 122 -13.61 4.60 -10.94
N LEU A 123 -13.67 5.72 -11.68
CA LEU A 123 -14.92 6.40 -12.02
C LEU A 123 -15.82 5.50 -12.91
N GLY A 124 -15.22 4.78 -13.87
CA GLY A 124 -15.96 3.84 -14.71
C GLY A 124 -16.59 2.70 -13.90
N MET A 125 -15.93 2.21 -12.86
CA MET A 125 -16.52 1.21 -11.95
C MET A 125 -17.72 1.77 -11.17
N THR A 126 -17.69 3.06 -10.82
CA THR A 126 -18.83 3.75 -10.21
C THR A 126 -20.00 3.86 -11.18
N GLU A 127 -19.74 4.27 -12.41
CA GLU A 127 -20.80 4.35 -13.44
C GLU A 127 -21.41 2.97 -13.77
N LEU A 128 -20.62 1.92 -13.72
CA LEU A 128 -21.10 0.54 -13.91
C LEU A 128 -21.82 -0.04 -12.68
N GLY A 129 -21.89 0.70 -11.56
CA GLY A 129 -22.53 0.25 -10.33
C GLY A 129 -21.80 -0.90 -9.61
N VAL A 130 -20.53 -1.13 -9.91
CA VAL A 130 -19.71 -2.18 -9.24
C VAL A 130 -19.18 -1.69 -7.91
N MET A 131 -18.77 -0.42 -7.86
CA MET A 131 -18.25 0.26 -6.68
C MET A 131 -18.79 1.70 -6.69
N ASP A 132 -18.80 2.35 -5.54
CA ASP A 132 -19.26 3.73 -5.42
C ASP A 132 -18.12 4.59 -4.86
N PHE A 133 -17.37 5.20 -5.78
CA PHE A 133 -16.26 6.09 -5.44
C PHE A 133 -16.62 7.55 -5.74
N THR A 134 -16.39 8.40 -4.76
CA THR A 134 -16.38 9.85 -4.99
C THR A 134 -15.21 10.25 -5.87
N LEU A 135 -15.26 11.43 -6.50
CA LEU A 135 -14.14 11.93 -7.30
C LEU A 135 -12.83 12.03 -6.49
N LYS A 136 -12.91 12.37 -5.20
CA LYS A 136 -11.72 12.41 -4.32
C LYS A 136 -11.12 11.04 -4.08
N GLU A 137 -11.96 10.03 -3.86
CA GLU A 137 -11.53 8.64 -3.69
C GLU A 137 -10.96 8.08 -4.99
N ALA A 138 -11.61 8.33 -6.12
CA ALA A 138 -11.09 7.95 -7.43
C ALA A 138 -9.74 8.61 -7.74
N ALA A 139 -9.55 9.88 -7.34
CA ALA A 139 -8.26 10.56 -7.48
C ALA A 139 -7.19 9.98 -6.57
N ALA A 140 -7.54 9.63 -5.33
CA ALA A 140 -6.64 8.97 -4.38
C ALA A 140 -6.23 7.56 -4.87
N ILE A 141 -7.16 6.83 -5.48
CA ILE A 141 -6.86 5.53 -6.13
C ILE A 141 -6.01 5.75 -7.38
N GLY A 142 -6.33 6.77 -8.17
CA GLY A 142 -5.63 7.11 -9.41
C GLY A 142 -4.13 7.32 -9.23
N ILE A 143 -3.72 7.93 -8.12
CA ILE A 143 -2.30 8.22 -7.86
C ILE A 143 -1.43 6.97 -7.76
N ILE A 144 -2.01 5.80 -7.44
CA ILE A 144 -1.29 4.52 -7.42
C ILE A 144 -0.68 4.23 -8.81
N GLY A 145 -1.36 4.62 -9.88
CA GLY A 145 -0.88 4.44 -11.26
C GLY A 145 0.37 5.23 -11.61
N GLY A 146 0.77 6.20 -10.77
CA GLY A 146 2.01 6.95 -10.92
C GLY A 146 3.27 6.18 -10.46
N ALA A 147 3.10 5.03 -9.83
CA ALA A 147 4.17 4.20 -9.31
C ALA A 147 5.10 4.92 -8.31
N ASP A 148 4.52 5.81 -7.50
CA ASP A 148 5.22 6.57 -6.46
C ASP A 148 4.51 6.39 -5.11
N GLY A 149 5.06 5.53 -4.27
CA GLY A 149 4.49 5.17 -2.97
C GLY A 149 4.33 6.36 -2.03
N PRO A 150 5.35 7.19 -1.81
CA PRO A 150 5.25 8.38 -0.95
C PRO A 150 4.17 9.36 -1.41
N THR A 151 4.05 9.63 -2.71
CA THR A 151 3.01 10.47 -3.27
C THR A 151 1.62 9.85 -3.06
N ALA A 152 1.48 8.53 -3.23
CA ALA A 152 0.22 7.83 -2.99
C ALA A 152 -0.24 8.00 -1.53
N ILE A 153 0.66 7.88 -0.55
CA ILE A 153 0.34 8.11 0.87
C ILE A 153 -0.05 9.56 1.14
N TYR A 154 0.73 10.51 0.63
CA TYR A 154 0.47 11.93 0.86
C TYR A 154 -0.89 12.35 0.26
N VAL A 155 -1.13 12.04 -1.00
CA VAL A 155 -2.35 12.43 -1.71
C VAL A 155 -3.57 11.73 -1.14
N SER A 156 -3.50 10.42 -0.85
CA SER A 156 -4.63 9.70 -0.26
C SER A 156 -4.94 10.16 1.16
N GLY A 157 -3.92 10.50 1.95
CA GLY A 157 -4.12 11.10 3.27
C GLY A 157 -4.89 12.43 3.23
N MET A 158 -4.71 13.22 2.16
CA MET A 158 -5.42 14.48 1.97
C MET A 158 -6.81 14.31 1.35
N LEU A 159 -6.96 13.44 0.36
CA LEU A 159 -8.19 13.32 -0.44
C LEU A 159 -9.17 12.28 0.09
N ALA A 160 -8.67 11.16 0.62
CA ALA A 160 -9.47 10.02 1.07
C ALA A 160 -8.78 9.28 2.23
N PRO A 161 -8.71 9.90 3.43
CA PRO A 161 -8.03 9.29 4.58
C PRO A 161 -8.55 7.90 4.94
N GLN A 162 -9.84 7.64 4.71
CA GLN A 162 -10.49 6.34 4.94
C GLN A 162 -9.93 5.22 4.05
N LEU A 163 -9.38 5.55 2.87
CA LEU A 163 -8.78 4.59 1.94
C LEU A 163 -7.25 4.51 2.07
N LEU A 164 -6.64 5.35 2.91
CA LEU A 164 -5.18 5.47 3.01
C LEU A 164 -4.49 4.12 3.26
N GLY A 165 -5.01 3.31 4.18
CA GLY A 165 -4.44 2.01 4.49
C GLY A 165 -4.47 1.04 3.30
N ALA A 166 -5.61 0.94 2.63
CA ALA A 166 -5.78 0.09 1.45
C ALA A 166 -4.90 0.55 0.29
N ILE A 167 -4.84 1.87 0.04
CA ILE A 167 -4.01 2.48 -1.01
C ILE A 167 -2.52 2.25 -0.71
N ALA A 168 -2.08 2.44 0.53
CA ALA A 168 -0.69 2.20 0.93
C ALA A 168 -0.28 0.74 0.70
N VAL A 169 -1.09 -0.22 1.16
CA VAL A 169 -0.83 -1.65 0.95
C VAL A 169 -0.79 -1.98 -0.54
N ALA A 170 -1.76 -1.50 -1.33
CA ALA A 170 -1.78 -1.74 -2.77
C ALA A 170 -0.55 -1.15 -3.47
N ALA A 171 -0.23 0.13 -3.21
CA ALA A 171 0.88 0.83 -3.84
C ALA A 171 2.23 0.16 -3.56
N TYR A 172 2.53 -0.12 -2.29
CA TYR A 172 3.81 -0.73 -1.94
C TYR A 172 3.91 -2.22 -2.29
N SER A 173 2.79 -2.95 -2.22
CA SER A 173 2.78 -4.36 -2.61
C SER A 173 3.06 -4.54 -4.10
N TYR A 174 2.41 -3.75 -4.98
CA TYR A 174 2.70 -3.87 -6.40
C TYR A 174 4.12 -3.39 -6.75
N MET A 175 4.62 -2.33 -6.10
CA MET A 175 6.00 -1.88 -6.29
C MET A 175 7.02 -2.97 -5.98
N ALA A 176 6.80 -3.71 -4.89
CA ALA A 176 7.64 -4.84 -4.52
C ALA A 176 7.56 -6.02 -5.50
N LEU A 177 6.46 -6.12 -6.26
CA LEU A 177 6.27 -7.17 -7.27
C LEU A 177 6.73 -6.75 -8.68
N VAL A 178 7.15 -5.50 -8.88
CA VAL A 178 7.68 -5.00 -10.18
C VAL A 178 8.75 -5.92 -10.79
N PRO A 179 9.74 -6.46 -10.04
CA PRO A 179 10.72 -7.38 -10.59
C PRO A 179 10.14 -8.64 -11.25
N ILE A 180 8.91 -9.01 -10.90
CA ILE A 180 8.20 -10.15 -11.50
C ILE A 180 7.31 -9.70 -12.65
N ILE A 181 6.61 -8.57 -12.49
CA ILE A 181 5.59 -8.08 -13.43
C ILE A 181 6.24 -7.45 -14.65
N GLN A 182 7.30 -6.69 -14.48
CA GLN A 182 7.94 -5.92 -15.55
C GLN A 182 8.60 -6.80 -16.64
N PRO A 183 9.40 -7.83 -16.33
CA PRO A 183 10.10 -8.58 -17.35
C PRO A 183 9.20 -9.24 -18.40
N PRO A 184 8.07 -9.91 -18.08
CA PRO A 184 7.18 -10.46 -19.08
C PRO A 184 6.56 -9.39 -20.00
N ILE A 185 6.18 -8.23 -19.43
CA ILE A 185 5.62 -7.14 -20.20
C ILE A 185 6.66 -6.57 -21.17
N MET A 186 7.89 -6.35 -20.67
CA MET A 186 8.98 -5.88 -21.53
C MET A 186 9.28 -6.84 -22.67
N ARG A 187 9.33 -8.15 -22.39
CA ARG A 187 9.55 -9.18 -23.44
C ARG A 187 8.42 -9.24 -24.47
N ALA A 188 7.19 -8.93 -24.06
CA ALA A 188 6.06 -8.91 -24.99
C ALA A 188 6.03 -7.68 -25.89
N LEU A 189 6.58 -6.56 -25.44
CA LEU A 189 6.53 -5.27 -26.11
C LEU A 189 7.83 -4.88 -26.82
N THR A 190 8.95 -5.57 -26.51
CA THR A 190 10.26 -5.30 -27.10
C THR A 190 10.74 -6.55 -27.85
N THR A 191 11.27 -6.38 -29.07
CA THR A 191 11.94 -7.42 -29.86
C THR A 191 13.40 -7.55 -29.51
#